data_3524ac6d7631ffd7396d7f705f5546f8
#
_entry.id   3524ac6d7631ffd7396d7f705f5546f8
#
_cell.length_a   1.000
_cell.length_b   1.000
_cell.length_c   1.000
_cell.angle_alpha   90.00
_cell.angle_beta   90.00
_cell.angle_gamma   90.00
#
_symmetry.space_group_name_H-M   'P 1'
#
loop_
_entity.id
_entity.type
_entity.pdbx_description
1 polymer ?
#
loop_
_entity_poly.entity_id
_entity_poly.type
_entity_poly.pdbx_seq_one_letter_code
_entity_poly.pdbx_strand_id
1 'polypeptide(L)'
;MEIELMQPGEEGLVIDLVRAVFDDIIAPGYTREGVEEFYNFARVENLVERSKKDHFTLVAWEDEHPLGIIEIRALNHVSMFFVRIPAQGVGKALFQAAMEEIRKRVGTLNPLTVNASLNAVPAYERLGFSVQAGVQCFNGISFVPMARGGE
;
A
#
# COMPACT_ATOMS: atom_id res chain seq x y z
N MET A 1 5.33 -18.11 -5.56
CA MET A 1 5.31 -16.69 -5.13
C MET A 1 6.19 -16.53 -3.90
N GLU A 2 7.08 -15.57 -3.94
CA GLU A 2 7.97 -15.23 -2.82
C GLU A 2 7.69 -13.79 -2.39
N ILE A 3 7.67 -13.54 -1.07
CA ILE A 3 7.48 -12.20 -0.52
C ILE A 3 8.74 -11.79 0.20
N GLU A 4 9.33 -10.69 -0.21
CA GLU A 4 10.61 -10.21 0.31
C GLU A 4 10.58 -8.69 0.49
N LEU A 5 11.44 -8.18 1.37
CA LEU A 5 11.66 -6.76 1.49
C LEU A 5 12.24 -6.21 0.18
N MET A 6 11.71 -5.07 -0.26
CA MET A 6 12.27 -4.35 -1.42
C MET A 6 13.73 -4.00 -1.16
N GLN A 7 14.57 -4.30 -2.15
CA GLN A 7 16.01 -4.01 -2.08
C GLN A 7 16.34 -2.73 -2.84
N PRO A 8 17.42 -2.02 -2.46
CA PRO A 8 17.89 -0.88 -3.25
C PRO A 8 18.09 -1.27 -4.71
N GLY A 9 17.56 -0.46 -5.62
CA GLY A 9 17.58 -0.72 -7.05
C GLY A 9 16.28 -1.30 -7.60
N GLU A 10 15.38 -1.76 -6.73
CA GLU A 10 14.07 -2.32 -7.15
C GLU A 10 12.94 -1.30 -7.19
N GLU A 11 13.19 -0.06 -6.74
CA GLU A 11 12.17 0.97 -6.66
C GLU A 11 11.47 1.24 -7.99
N GLY A 12 12.22 1.21 -9.09
CA GLY A 12 11.66 1.42 -10.43
C GLY A 12 10.62 0.36 -10.79
N LEU A 13 10.92 -0.92 -10.52
CA LEU A 13 9.98 -2.02 -10.77
C LEU A 13 8.72 -1.89 -9.90
N VAL A 14 8.89 -1.49 -8.64
CA VAL A 14 7.77 -1.28 -7.71
C VAL A 14 6.87 -0.15 -8.23
N ILE A 15 7.44 0.98 -8.59
CA ILE A 15 6.67 2.13 -9.07
C ILE A 15 5.99 1.83 -10.40
N ASP A 16 6.61 1.08 -11.29
CA ASP A 16 5.99 0.67 -12.55
C ASP A 16 4.72 -0.16 -12.29
N LEU A 17 4.77 -1.12 -11.36
CA LEU A 17 3.59 -1.89 -10.98
C LEU A 17 2.52 -0.99 -10.37
N VAL A 18 2.91 -0.12 -9.43
CA VAL A 18 1.97 0.78 -8.74
C VAL A 18 1.23 1.65 -9.76
N ARG A 19 1.96 2.27 -10.70
CA ARG A 19 1.33 3.13 -11.70
C ARG A 19 0.42 2.36 -12.64
N ALA A 20 0.82 1.17 -13.06
CA ALA A 20 -0.01 0.35 -13.95
C ALA A 20 -1.34 0.00 -13.30
N VAL A 21 -1.34 -0.42 -12.03
CA VAL A 21 -2.56 -0.76 -11.30
C VAL A 21 -3.38 0.50 -11.00
N PHE A 22 -2.73 1.59 -10.59
CA PHE A 22 -3.40 2.84 -10.31
C PHE A 22 -4.13 3.37 -11.54
N ASP A 23 -3.46 3.40 -12.69
CA ASP A 23 -4.03 3.91 -13.93
C ASP A 23 -5.27 3.11 -14.36
N ASP A 24 -5.22 1.80 -14.19
CA ASP A 24 -6.28 0.90 -14.62
C ASP A 24 -7.51 0.94 -13.69
N ILE A 25 -7.29 0.96 -12.38
CA ILE A 25 -8.35 0.72 -11.41
C ILE A 25 -8.77 1.97 -10.64
N ILE A 26 -7.84 2.82 -10.25
CA ILE A 26 -8.08 3.92 -9.30
C ILE A 26 -8.24 5.26 -10.00
N ALA A 27 -7.37 5.56 -10.95
CA ALA A 27 -7.34 6.85 -11.64
C ALA A 27 -8.69 7.24 -12.28
N PRO A 28 -9.49 6.30 -12.84
CA PRO A 28 -10.79 6.67 -13.42
C PRO A 28 -11.74 7.35 -12.45
N GLY A 29 -11.61 7.08 -11.14
CA GLY A 29 -12.43 7.71 -10.10
C GLY A 29 -11.82 8.96 -9.49
N TYR A 30 -10.65 9.38 -9.95
CA TYR A 30 -9.93 10.53 -9.41
C TYR A 30 -10.10 11.77 -10.30
N THR A 31 -9.99 12.96 -9.68
CA THR A 31 -9.85 14.19 -10.44
C THR A 31 -8.44 14.27 -11.04
N ARG A 32 -8.23 15.17 -12.00
CA ARG A 32 -6.91 15.40 -12.57
C ARG A 32 -5.89 15.80 -11.49
N GLU A 33 -6.31 16.68 -10.57
CA GLU A 33 -5.47 17.07 -9.42
C GLU A 33 -5.07 15.86 -8.60
N GLY A 34 -6.01 14.95 -8.29
CA GLY A 34 -5.76 13.75 -7.52
C GLY A 34 -4.79 12.80 -8.21
N VAL A 35 -4.90 12.65 -9.54
CA VAL A 35 -3.97 11.82 -10.31
C VAL A 35 -2.56 12.40 -10.25
N GLU A 36 -2.42 13.71 -10.42
CA GLU A 36 -1.11 14.38 -10.35
C GLU A 36 -0.50 14.26 -8.95
N GLU A 37 -1.31 14.42 -7.90
CA GLU A 37 -0.85 14.27 -6.51
C GLU A 37 -0.35 12.85 -6.24
N PHE A 38 -1.10 11.85 -6.70
CA PHE A 38 -0.67 10.46 -6.54
C PHE A 38 0.61 10.17 -7.32
N TYR A 39 0.72 10.66 -8.54
CA TYR A 39 1.93 10.46 -9.35
C TYR A 39 3.15 11.10 -8.70
N ASN A 40 2.99 12.25 -8.04
CA ASN A 40 4.08 12.86 -7.30
C ASN A 40 4.49 11.98 -6.11
N PHE A 41 3.53 11.47 -5.34
CA PHE A 41 3.79 10.55 -4.23
C PHE A 41 4.48 9.26 -4.71
N ALA A 42 4.03 8.71 -5.83
CA ALA A 42 4.53 7.47 -6.43
C ALA A 42 5.67 7.72 -7.42
N ARG A 43 6.60 8.59 -7.06
CA ARG A 43 7.85 8.76 -7.83
C ARG A 43 8.95 7.93 -7.19
N VAL A 44 9.86 7.41 -8.02
CA VAL A 44 10.99 6.61 -7.55
C VAL A 44 11.79 7.38 -6.49
N GLU A 45 12.07 8.65 -6.72
CA GLU A 45 12.86 9.48 -5.81
C GLU A 45 12.18 9.60 -4.44
N ASN A 46 10.86 9.75 -4.41
CA ASN A 46 10.10 9.88 -3.18
C ASN A 46 10.04 8.55 -2.43
N LEU A 47 9.92 7.43 -3.13
CA LEU A 47 9.98 6.11 -2.50
C LEU A 47 11.36 5.87 -1.88
N VAL A 48 12.43 6.20 -2.58
CA VAL A 48 13.80 6.10 -2.05
C VAL A 48 13.94 6.92 -0.77
N GLU A 49 13.45 8.16 -0.74
CA GLU A 49 13.52 9.01 0.44
C GLU A 49 12.70 8.46 1.60
N ARG A 50 11.48 7.97 1.35
CA ARG A 50 10.66 7.35 2.41
C ARG A 50 11.34 6.12 3.01
N SER A 51 12.06 5.36 2.18
CA SER A 51 12.71 4.10 2.60
C SER A 51 13.84 4.31 3.60
N LYS A 52 14.31 5.54 3.78
CA LYS A 52 15.38 5.88 4.73
C LYS A 52 14.89 6.06 6.17
N LYS A 53 13.56 6.03 6.39
CA LYS A 53 12.94 6.27 7.71
C LYS A 53 12.33 4.97 8.24
N ASP A 54 11.56 5.06 9.34
CA ASP A 54 10.79 3.94 9.87
C ASP A 54 9.71 3.51 8.85
N HIS A 55 10.10 2.64 7.95
CA HIS A 55 9.38 2.37 6.72
C HIS A 55 9.90 1.07 6.11
N PHE A 56 9.00 0.32 5.47
CA PHE A 56 9.43 -0.78 4.62
C PHE A 56 8.42 -1.01 3.50
N THR A 57 8.88 -1.63 2.43
CA THR A 57 8.04 -2.11 1.34
C THR A 57 8.31 -3.59 1.16
N LEU A 58 7.24 -4.39 1.10
CA LEU A 58 7.31 -5.81 0.74
C LEU A 58 6.83 -5.98 -0.68
N VAL A 59 7.50 -6.85 -1.42
CA VAL A 59 7.17 -7.17 -2.80
C VAL A 59 6.87 -8.66 -2.89
N ALA A 60 5.76 -9.00 -3.54
CA ALA A 60 5.44 -10.38 -3.89
C ALA A 60 5.96 -10.63 -5.30
N TRP A 61 6.83 -11.62 -5.44
CA TRP A 61 7.48 -11.94 -6.71
C TRP A 61 7.00 -13.27 -7.25
N GLU A 62 6.85 -13.34 -8.58
CA GLU A 62 6.81 -14.59 -9.31
C GLU A 62 7.98 -14.55 -10.29
N ASP A 63 9.02 -15.35 -10.03
CA ASP A 63 10.30 -15.25 -10.69
C ASP A 63 10.87 -13.84 -10.56
N GLU A 64 11.08 -13.12 -11.66
CA GLU A 64 11.59 -11.74 -11.63
C GLU A 64 10.48 -10.68 -11.81
N HIS A 65 9.20 -11.11 -11.74
CA HIS A 65 8.08 -10.21 -11.97
C HIS A 65 7.34 -9.89 -10.67
N PRO A 66 7.16 -8.59 -10.33
CA PRO A 66 6.38 -8.23 -9.16
C PRO A 66 4.88 -8.44 -9.41
N LEU A 67 4.24 -9.16 -8.48
CA LEU A 67 2.80 -9.41 -8.50
C LEU A 67 2.03 -8.39 -7.68
N GLY A 68 2.66 -7.81 -6.69
CA GLY A 68 2.03 -6.85 -5.79
C GLY A 68 3.02 -6.28 -4.82
N ILE A 69 2.64 -5.19 -4.17
CA ILE A 69 3.47 -4.52 -3.16
C ILE A 69 2.60 -4.00 -2.03
N ILE A 70 3.20 -3.88 -0.86
CA ILE A 70 2.63 -3.15 0.27
C ILE A 70 3.72 -2.28 0.89
N GLU A 71 3.42 -1.00 1.06
CA GLU A 71 4.31 -0.04 1.71
C GLU A 71 3.73 0.32 3.08
N ILE A 72 4.54 0.15 4.12
CA ILE A 72 4.18 0.52 5.49
C ILE A 72 5.03 1.70 5.92
N ARG A 73 4.39 2.80 6.30
CA ARG A 73 5.03 4.02 6.78
C ARG A 73 4.86 4.15 8.28
N ALA A 74 5.91 4.61 8.96
CA ALA A 74 5.92 4.81 10.42
C ALA A 74 5.58 3.53 11.21
N LEU A 75 5.73 2.36 10.57
CA LEU A 75 5.46 1.03 11.12
C LEU A 75 4.01 0.81 11.58
N ASN A 76 3.08 1.66 11.12
CA ASN A 76 1.67 1.55 11.50
C ASN A 76 0.67 2.07 10.44
N HIS A 77 1.13 2.54 9.30
CA HIS A 77 0.25 3.10 8.26
C HIS A 77 0.50 2.45 6.91
N VAL A 78 -0.56 1.94 6.31
CA VAL A 78 -0.50 1.40 4.94
C VAL A 78 -0.58 2.59 3.98
N SER A 79 0.53 2.91 3.31
CA SER A 79 0.60 4.05 2.39
C SER A 79 0.43 3.68 0.93
N MET A 80 0.83 2.47 0.54
CA MET A 80 0.54 1.89 -0.77
C MET A 80 0.25 0.40 -0.62
N PHE A 81 -0.73 -0.09 -1.36
CA PHE A 81 -1.06 -1.52 -1.36
C PHE A 81 -1.69 -1.83 -2.72
N PHE A 82 -0.91 -2.42 -3.60
CA PHE A 82 -1.31 -2.67 -4.98
C PHE A 82 -1.02 -4.10 -5.37
N VAL A 83 -2.00 -4.76 -5.99
CA VAL A 83 -1.90 -6.13 -6.49
C VAL A 83 -2.27 -6.13 -7.97
N ARG A 84 -1.41 -6.73 -8.80
CA ARG A 84 -1.58 -6.73 -10.26
C ARG A 84 -2.86 -7.45 -10.68
N ILE A 85 -3.11 -8.63 -10.12
CA ILE A 85 -4.30 -9.44 -10.43
C ILE A 85 -5.01 -9.75 -9.12
N PRO A 86 -6.20 -9.19 -8.87
CA PRO A 86 -6.93 -9.43 -7.62
C PRO A 86 -7.44 -10.88 -7.52
N ALA A 87 -7.88 -11.25 -6.32
CA ALA A 87 -8.52 -12.54 -6.01
C ALA A 87 -7.63 -13.78 -6.17
N GLN A 88 -6.30 -13.64 -6.13
CA GLN A 88 -5.36 -14.76 -6.17
C GLN A 88 -4.60 -14.96 -4.85
N GLY A 89 -5.04 -14.31 -3.78
CA GLY A 89 -4.41 -14.45 -2.46
C GLY A 89 -3.13 -13.63 -2.25
N VAL A 90 -2.67 -12.90 -3.25
CA VAL A 90 -1.44 -12.10 -3.17
C VAL A 90 -1.58 -10.98 -2.14
N GLY A 91 -2.70 -10.26 -2.16
CA GLY A 91 -2.96 -9.17 -1.21
C GLY A 91 -2.99 -9.66 0.23
N LYS A 92 -3.71 -10.76 0.49
CA LYS A 92 -3.77 -11.34 1.83
C LYS A 92 -2.38 -11.77 2.32
N ALA A 93 -1.60 -12.41 1.46
CA ALA A 93 -0.25 -12.86 1.80
C ALA A 93 0.68 -11.68 2.08
N LEU A 94 0.61 -10.62 1.28
CA LEU A 94 1.38 -9.39 1.51
C LEU A 94 1.01 -8.74 2.84
N PHE A 95 -0.29 -8.65 3.14
CA PHE A 95 -0.75 -8.06 4.39
C PHE A 95 -0.27 -8.85 5.60
N GLN A 96 -0.38 -10.18 5.55
CA GLN A 96 0.10 -11.04 6.64
C GLN A 96 1.61 -10.89 6.84
N ALA A 97 2.38 -10.85 5.75
CA ALA A 97 3.82 -10.65 5.82
C ALA A 97 4.17 -9.27 6.40
N ALA A 98 3.39 -8.24 6.07
CA ALA A 98 3.58 -6.90 6.62
C ALA A 98 3.36 -6.88 8.13
N MET A 99 2.31 -7.53 8.63
CA MET A 99 2.05 -7.64 10.07
C MET A 99 3.19 -8.36 10.79
N GLU A 100 3.71 -9.43 10.22
CA GLU A 100 4.84 -10.15 10.79
C GLU A 100 6.10 -9.30 10.84
N GLU A 101 6.36 -8.53 9.78
CA GLU A 101 7.51 -7.63 9.73
C GLU A 101 7.41 -6.52 10.81
N ILE A 102 6.22 -5.98 11.03
CA ILE A 102 5.99 -4.99 12.09
C ILE A 102 6.28 -5.62 13.46
N ARG A 103 5.72 -6.81 13.74
CA ARG A 103 5.97 -7.51 15.02
C ARG A 103 7.46 -7.77 15.23
N LYS A 104 8.16 -8.16 14.16
CA LYS A 104 9.59 -8.45 14.22
C LYS A 104 10.40 -7.20 14.57
N ARG A 105 10.01 -6.03 14.06
CA ARG A 105 10.72 -4.76 14.28
C ARG A 105 10.38 -4.11 15.61
N VAL A 106 9.14 -4.20 16.04
CA VAL A 106 8.60 -3.45 17.19
C VAL A 106 8.36 -4.35 18.39
N GLY A 107 8.19 -5.67 18.20
CA GLY A 107 7.89 -6.63 19.25
C GLY A 107 6.40 -6.84 19.48
N THR A 108 5.56 -6.01 18.91
CA THR A 108 4.10 -6.10 18.99
C THR A 108 3.48 -5.57 17.70
N LEU A 109 2.17 -5.78 17.53
CA LEU A 109 1.43 -5.19 16.44
C LEU A 109 0.61 -4.02 16.96
N ASN A 110 1.04 -2.80 16.64
CA ASN A 110 0.29 -1.58 16.95
C ASN A 110 -0.96 -1.50 16.05
N PRO A 111 -1.96 -0.69 16.43
CA PRO A 111 -3.08 -0.41 15.54
C PRO A 111 -2.59 0.12 14.19
N LEU A 112 -3.18 -0.39 13.11
CA LEU A 112 -2.84 0.00 11.75
C LEU A 112 -3.88 0.94 11.19
N THR A 113 -3.44 1.91 10.39
CA THR A 113 -4.32 2.84 9.69
C THR A 113 -4.10 2.78 8.19
N VAL A 114 -5.11 3.16 7.43
CA VAL A 114 -5.04 3.30 5.99
C VAL A 114 -6.02 4.39 5.54
N ASN A 115 -5.64 5.13 4.52
CA ASN A 115 -6.55 6.01 3.80
C ASN A 115 -6.97 5.28 2.51
N ALA A 116 -8.08 4.57 2.58
CA ALA A 116 -8.50 3.67 1.52
C ALA A 116 -9.12 4.44 0.34
N SER A 117 -8.76 4.07 -0.89
CA SER A 117 -9.54 4.51 -2.04
C SER A 117 -10.97 3.97 -1.92
N LEU A 118 -11.95 4.67 -2.49
CA LEU A 118 -13.37 4.31 -2.28
C LEU A 118 -13.67 2.88 -2.70
N ASN A 119 -13.10 2.41 -3.79
CA ASN A 119 -13.31 1.05 -4.28
C ASN A 119 -12.57 -0.03 -3.49
N ALA A 120 -11.61 0.34 -2.65
CA ALA A 120 -10.82 -0.60 -1.84
C ALA A 120 -11.41 -0.85 -0.45
N VAL A 121 -12.40 -0.06 -0.01
CA VAL A 121 -13.00 -0.21 1.32
C VAL A 121 -13.43 -1.65 1.61
N PRO A 122 -14.15 -2.36 0.74
CA PRO A 122 -14.54 -3.74 1.03
C PRO A 122 -13.34 -4.68 1.23
N ALA A 123 -12.26 -4.48 0.48
CA ALA A 123 -11.06 -5.30 0.62
C ALA A 123 -10.39 -5.08 1.97
N TYR A 124 -10.29 -3.83 2.43
CA TYR A 124 -9.74 -3.54 3.76
C TYR A 124 -10.64 -4.06 4.88
N GLU A 125 -11.96 -4.00 4.72
CA GLU A 125 -12.88 -4.59 5.70
C GLU A 125 -12.63 -6.09 5.86
N ARG A 126 -12.38 -6.81 4.76
CA ARG A 126 -12.03 -8.23 4.81
C ARG A 126 -10.69 -8.49 5.53
N LEU A 127 -9.81 -7.51 5.59
CA LEU A 127 -8.55 -7.60 6.33
C LEU A 127 -8.69 -7.14 7.79
N GLY A 128 -9.89 -6.82 8.23
CA GLY A 128 -10.17 -6.46 9.63
C GLY A 128 -10.16 -4.96 9.92
N PHE A 129 -10.07 -4.11 8.90
CA PHE A 129 -10.17 -2.66 9.09
C PHE A 129 -11.63 -2.24 9.20
N SER A 130 -11.85 -1.17 9.96
CA SER A 130 -13.17 -0.52 10.11
C SER A 130 -13.08 0.94 9.69
N VAL A 131 -14.16 1.44 9.07
CA VAL A 131 -14.27 2.84 8.68
C VAL A 131 -14.27 3.71 9.94
N GLN A 132 -13.45 4.75 9.94
CA GLN A 132 -13.30 5.66 11.09
C GLN A 132 -14.01 6.99 10.88
N ALA A 133 -14.21 7.41 9.64
CA ALA A 133 -14.87 8.65 9.29
C ALA A 133 -15.44 8.55 7.87
N GLY A 134 -16.24 9.54 7.48
CA GLY A 134 -16.76 9.61 6.13
C GLY A 134 -15.67 9.93 5.10
N VAL A 135 -16.09 10.02 3.84
CA VAL A 135 -15.18 10.34 2.72
C VAL A 135 -14.52 11.69 2.97
N GLN A 136 -13.22 11.74 2.80
CA GLN A 136 -12.41 12.96 2.89
C GLN A 136 -11.68 13.19 1.57
N CYS A 137 -11.23 14.42 1.36
CA CYS A 137 -10.49 14.78 0.15
C CYS A 137 -9.27 15.61 0.53
N PHE A 138 -8.13 15.25 -0.04
CA PHE A 138 -6.87 15.99 0.13
C PHE A 138 -6.19 16.08 -1.23
N ASN A 139 -5.95 17.30 -1.70
CA ASN A 139 -5.32 17.58 -3.00
C ASN A 139 -5.94 16.78 -4.16
N GLY A 140 -7.28 16.71 -4.17
CA GLY A 140 -8.02 16.00 -5.22
C GLY A 140 -8.13 14.49 -5.05
N ILE A 141 -7.54 13.94 -3.99
CA ILE A 141 -7.62 12.50 -3.66
C ILE A 141 -8.75 12.30 -2.67
N SER A 142 -9.78 11.54 -3.08
CA SER A 142 -10.86 11.12 -2.17
C SER A 142 -10.51 9.80 -1.52
N PHE A 143 -10.70 9.72 -0.21
CA PHE A 143 -10.37 8.51 0.55
C PHE A 143 -11.28 8.34 1.75
N VAL A 144 -11.29 7.13 2.29
CA VAL A 144 -11.99 6.78 3.53
C VAL A 144 -10.95 6.37 4.57
N PRO A 145 -10.83 7.11 5.70
CA PRO A 145 -9.92 6.68 6.76
C PRO A 145 -10.42 5.40 7.42
N MET A 146 -9.55 4.42 7.55
CA MET A 146 -9.85 3.15 8.17
C MET A 146 -8.76 2.77 9.18
N ALA A 147 -9.14 1.97 10.16
CA ALA A 147 -8.20 1.48 11.17
C ALA A 147 -8.49 0.04 11.55
N ARG A 148 -7.43 -0.68 11.94
CA ARG A 148 -7.48 -2.04 12.46
C ARG A 148 -6.79 -2.04 13.81
N GLY A 149 -7.43 -2.68 14.81
CA GLY A 149 -6.83 -2.82 16.13
C GLY A 149 -5.54 -3.61 16.11
N GLY A 150 -4.63 -3.28 17.02
CA GLY A 150 -3.39 -4.03 17.22
C GLY A 150 -3.61 -5.31 18.03
N GLU A 151 -2.52 -6.01 18.28
CA GLU A 151 -2.51 -7.23 19.10
C GLU A 151 -1.69 -7.02 20.37
#